data_df6c367b2d53200db3abbbb845de5820
#
_entry.id   df6c367b2d53200db3abbbb845de5820
#
_cell.length_a   1.000
_cell.length_b   1.000
_cell.length_c   1.000
_cell.angle_alpha   90.00
_cell.angle_beta   90.00
_cell.angle_gamma   90.00
#
_symmetry.space_group_name_H-M   'P 1'
#
loop_
_entity.id
_entity.type
_entity.pdbx_description
1 polymer ?
#
loop_
_entity_poly.entity_id
_entity_poly.type
_entity_poly.pdbx_seq_one_letter_code
_entity_poly.pdbx_strand_id
1 'polypeptide(L)'
;MLACAALLTACGGKKEKNASQVAAQVNGSEITVHQINFALQQQRAAMTPEQTDLASRRLLERLIDQELAVQKAIDGKLDNDPRVLQTLEAARRDVLAHAYLEKQAESVSTPTAQEVEAYYAAKPALFKDRGVYTFQEFSMPVPPQGAAQVEAILQAAKTPQAFAEALKAASLPFNVRPVTRPAEELPFEMVDKIAAMSEGQALLLPQTGGLQVLALVKRVAAPVSVEQARPAIERFLLADAKRRKVEAEMKALRASATIKYVGNFAEPAASAPTPSTTDATPPSAITAPAPLPLPPAIAASGPTAPASAATGLDAEALSKGVKGLK
;
A
#
# COMPACT_ATOMS: atom_id res chain seq x y z
N MET A 1 55.72 -15.56 66.94
CA MET A 1 55.73 -16.18 65.66
C MET A 1 54.32 -16.76 65.45
N LEU A 2 53.46 -16.05 64.76
CA LEU A 2 52.09 -16.52 64.42
C LEU A 2 52.06 -16.69 62.91
N ALA A 3 51.83 -17.90 62.46
CA ALA A 3 51.63 -18.23 61.04
C ALA A 3 50.15 -18.06 60.67
N CYS A 4 49.80 -17.10 59.80
CA CYS A 4 48.47 -16.95 59.20
C CYS A 4 48.41 -17.83 57.94
N ALA A 5 47.65 -18.91 58.01
CA ALA A 5 47.27 -19.72 56.82
C ALA A 5 46.10 -19.04 56.11
N ALA A 6 46.34 -18.51 54.90
CA ALA A 6 45.29 -17.98 54.03
C ALA A 6 44.62 -19.11 53.26
N LEU A 7 43.35 -19.36 53.56
CA LEU A 7 42.47 -20.25 52.79
C LEU A 7 41.98 -19.54 51.56
N LEU A 8 42.47 -19.91 50.39
CA LEU A 8 41.95 -19.52 49.06
C LEU A 8 40.73 -20.40 48.76
N THR A 9 39.52 -19.86 48.99
CA THR A 9 38.27 -20.46 48.47
C THR A 9 38.16 -20.13 47.00
N ALA A 10 38.40 -21.10 46.14
CA ALA A 10 38.11 -21.05 44.71
C ALA A 10 36.60 -21.04 44.50
N CYS A 11 36.01 -19.89 44.23
CA CYS A 11 34.68 -19.78 43.66
C CYS A 11 34.69 -20.29 42.21
N GLY A 12 34.35 -21.54 42.01
CA GLY A 12 34.01 -22.09 40.70
C GLY A 12 32.67 -21.54 40.22
N GLY A 13 32.65 -20.34 39.65
CA GLY A 13 31.48 -19.84 38.94
C GLY A 13 31.23 -20.73 37.72
N LYS A 14 30.08 -21.40 37.66
CA LYS A 14 29.55 -21.96 36.44
C LYS A 14 29.50 -20.84 35.40
N LYS A 15 30.37 -20.88 34.40
CA LYS A 15 30.22 -20.09 33.19
C LYS A 15 28.90 -20.50 32.57
N GLU A 16 27.85 -19.72 32.77
CA GLU A 16 26.71 -19.73 31.85
C GLU A 16 27.30 -19.59 30.48
N LYS A 17 27.03 -20.56 29.60
CA LYS A 17 27.35 -20.46 28.19
C LYS A 17 26.52 -19.29 27.66
N ASN A 18 27.08 -18.08 27.67
CA ASN A 18 26.56 -16.98 26.89
C ASN A 18 26.37 -17.57 25.49
N ALA A 19 25.13 -17.65 25.03
CA ALA A 19 24.82 -18.09 23.69
C ALA A 19 25.73 -17.30 22.75
N SER A 20 26.57 -18.00 21.98
CA SER A 20 27.53 -17.37 21.09
C SER A 20 26.74 -16.44 20.17
N GLN A 21 27.07 -15.15 20.18
CA GLN A 21 26.46 -14.18 19.24
C GLN A 21 26.93 -14.42 17.81
N VAL A 22 27.92 -15.26 17.61
CA VAL A 22 28.48 -15.68 16.32
C VAL A 22 27.73 -16.91 15.83
N ALA A 23 27.12 -16.81 14.66
CA ALA A 23 26.41 -17.91 14.00
C ALA A 23 27.34 -18.72 13.09
N ALA A 24 28.31 -18.10 12.42
CA ALA A 24 29.32 -18.75 11.59
C ALA A 24 30.59 -17.90 11.50
N GLN A 25 31.72 -18.56 11.17
CA GLN A 25 32.97 -17.91 10.79
C GLN A 25 33.35 -18.31 9.37
N VAL A 26 33.66 -17.33 8.52
CA VAL A 26 34.03 -17.52 7.11
C VAL A 26 35.38 -16.88 6.87
N ASN A 27 36.44 -17.70 6.76
CA ASN A 27 37.81 -17.21 6.57
C ASN A 27 38.25 -16.12 7.58
N GLY A 28 37.76 -16.21 8.82
CA GLY A 28 38.05 -15.22 9.88
C GLY A 28 37.02 -14.09 10.04
N SER A 29 36.13 -13.88 9.07
CA SER A 29 34.97 -12.97 9.23
C SER A 29 33.85 -13.65 9.99
N GLU A 30 33.18 -12.92 10.89
CA GLU A 30 32.09 -13.47 11.70
C GLU A 30 30.72 -13.05 11.15
N ILE A 31 29.82 -14.03 11.01
CA ILE A 31 28.40 -13.80 10.76
C ILE A 31 27.67 -13.94 12.10
N THR A 32 26.98 -12.88 12.51
CA THR A 32 26.36 -12.82 13.83
C THR A 32 24.87 -13.21 13.79
N VAL A 33 24.36 -13.71 14.92
CA VAL A 33 22.92 -13.95 15.12
C VAL A 33 22.11 -12.64 14.93
N HIS A 34 22.71 -11.50 15.28
CA HIS A 34 22.07 -10.20 15.09
C HIS A 34 21.83 -9.88 13.60
N GLN A 35 22.79 -10.16 12.71
CA GLN A 35 22.61 -9.98 11.25
C GLN A 35 21.50 -10.88 10.73
N ILE A 36 21.40 -12.12 11.19
CA ILE A 36 20.32 -13.04 10.81
C ILE A 36 18.97 -12.49 11.27
N ASN A 37 18.84 -12.07 12.53
CA ASN A 37 17.61 -11.52 13.07
C ASN A 37 17.19 -10.22 12.36
N PHE A 38 18.12 -9.34 12.07
CA PHE A 38 17.87 -8.11 11.32
C PHE A 38 17.31 -8.43 9.93
N ALA A 39 17.92 -9.38 9.19
CA ALA A 39 17.45 -9.75 7.86
C ALA A 39 16.11 -10.52 7.90
N LEU A 40 15.82 -11.30 8.95
CA LEU A 40 14.50 -11.91 9.15
C LEU A 40 13.40 -10.86 9.42
N GLN A 41 13.68 -9.86 10.24
CA GLN A 41 12.74 -8.75 10.50
C GLN A 41 12.37 -7.99 9.24
N GLN A 42 13.28 -7.88 8.28
CA GLN A 42 13.01 -7.24 6.99
C GLN A 42 12.00 -8.03 6.11
N GLN A 43 11.84 -9.33 6.34
CA GLN A 43 10.92 -10.17 5.54
C GLN A 43 9.44 -10.01 5.93
N ARG A 44 9.11 -9.31 7.02
CA ARG A 44 7.75 -8.94 7.48
C ARG A 44 6.71 -10.08 7.51
N ALA A 45 7.10 -11.32 7.41
CA ALA A 45 6.19 -12.47 7.45
C ALA A 45 5.98 -12.92 8.91
N ALA A 46 4.73 -13.13 9.31
CA ALA A 46 4.44 -13.85 10.53
C ALA A 46 4.80 -15.32 10.31
N MET A 47 5.83 -15.83 10.99
CA MET A 47 6.33 -17.20 10.87
C MET A 47 6.11 -17.95 12.18
N THR A 48 5.83 -19.24 12.10
CA THR A 48 5.88 -20.12 13.28
C THR A 48 7.33 -20.31 13.74
N PRO A 49 7.58 -20.77 14.99
CA PRO A 49 8.94 -21.03 15.47
C PRO A 49 9.73 -21.96 14.55
N GLU A 50 9.12 -23.06 14.07
CA GLU A 50 9.76 -24.02 13.16
C GLU A 50 10.10 -23.38 11.79
N GLN A 51 9.21 -22.54 11.27
CA GLN A 51 9.45 -21.77 10.03
C GLN A 51 10.58 -20.75 10.25
N THR A 52 10.65 -20.16 11.42
CA THR A 52 11.71 -19.20 11.78
C THR A 52 13.08 -19.89 11.82
N ASP A 53 13.18 -21.08 12.42
CA ASP A 53 14.43 -21.83 12.46
C ASP A 53 14.90 -22.23 11.06
N LEU A 54 14.00 -22.71 10.22
CA LEU A 54 14.32 -23.09 8.85
C LEU A 54 14.73 -21.86 8.01
N ALA A 55 14.02 -20.75 8.18
CA ALA A 55 14.35 -19.49 7.51
C ALA A 55 15.71 -18.95 7.97
N SER A 56 16.02 -19.03 9.28
CA SER A 56 17.30 -18.62 9.85
C SER A 56 18.47 -19.41 9.25
N ARG A 57 18.33 -20.73 9.13
CA ARG A 57 19.36 -21.57 8.51
C ARG A 57 19.57 -21.24 7.05
N ARG A 58 18.50 -21.09 6.26
CA ARG A 58 18.60 -20.70 4.85
C ARG A 58 19.21 -19.31 4.67
N LEU A 59 18.90 -18.40 5.58
CA LEU A 59 19.47 -17.07 5.59
C LEU A 59 20.95 -17.09 5.94
N LEU A 60 21.36 -17.91 6.93
CA LEU A 60 22.76 -18.09 7.28
C LEU A 60 23.59 -18.60 6.09
N GLU A 61 23.13 -19.62 5.38
CA GLU A 61 23.81 -20.11 4.16
C GLU A 61 23.98 -19.00 3.13
N ARG A 62 22.94 -18.22 2.87
CA ARG A 62 22.98 -17.08 1.94
C ARG A 62 23.97 -16.00 2.39
N LEU A 63 24.05 -15.74 3.72
CA LEU A 63 25.03 -14.77 4.26
C LEU A 63 26.46 -15.30 4.14
N ILE A 64 26.68 -16.62 4.27
CA ILE A 64 27.98 -17.26 4.02
C ILE A 64 28.39 -17.08 2.55
N ASP A 65 27.49 -17.39 1.61
CA ASP A 65 27.75 -17.21 0.18
C ASP A 65 28.05 -15.74 -0.16
N GLN A 66 27.27 -14.82 0.43
CA GLN A 66 27.49 -13.38 0.29
C GLN A 66 28.86 -12.96 0.81
N GLU A 67 29.27 -13.45 1.99
CA GLU A 67 30.57 -13.10 2.58
C GLU A 67 31.72 -13.63 1.71
N LEU A 68 31.61 -14.86 1.21
CA LEU A 68 32.61 -15.41 0.27
C LEU A 68 32.75 -14.57 -1.01
N ALA A 69 31.62 -14.11 -1.55
CA ALA A 69 31.62 -13.24 -2.73
C ALA A 69 32.24 -11.87 -2.42
N VAL A 70 31.92 -11.28 -1.24
CA VAL A 70 32.51 -10.00 -0.78
C VAL A 70 34.02 -10.11 -0.63
N GLN A 71 34.52 -11.18 0.00
CA GLN A 71 35.97 -11.39 0.14
C GLN A 71 36.64 -11.47 -1.24
N LYS A 72 36.05 -12.18 -2.20
CA LYS A 72 36.58 -12.22 -3.58
C LYS A 72 36.50 -10.90 -4.31
N ALA A 73 35.47 -10.11 -4.07
CA ALA A 73 35.36 -8.74 -4.59
C ALA A 73 36.48 -7.84 -4.07
N ILE A 74 36.77 -7.93 -2.77
CA ILE A 74 37.87 -7.16 -2.12
C ILE A 74 39.24 -7.64 -2.64
N ASP A 75 39.49 -8.96 -2.73
CA ASP A 75 40.69 -9.53 -3.33
C ASP A 75 40.91 -8.99 -4.75
N GLY A 76 39.83 -8.88 -5.52
CA GLY A 76 39.82 -8.33 -6.88
C GLY A 76 39.80 -6.80 -6.94
N LYS A 77 39.87 -6.09 -5.82
CA LYS A 77 39.84 -4.61 -5.70
C LYS A 77 38.57 -3.96 -6.30
N LEU A 78 37.44 -4.69 -6.34
CA LEU A 78 36.17 -4.14 -6.80
C LEU A 78 35.62 -3.06 -5.85
N ASP A 79 36.00 -3.08 -4.57
CA ASP A 79 35.74 -2.05 -3.59
C ASP A 79 36.34 -0.69 -3.95
N ASN A 80 37.38 -0.67 -4.83
CA ASN A 80 38.01 0.54 -5.35
C ASN A 80 37.56 0.87 -6.81
N ASP A 81 36.71 0.06 -7.41
CA ASP A 81 36.14 0.35 -8.75
C ASP A 81 35.27 1.63 -8.69
N PRO A 82 35.50 2.61 -9.59
CA PRO A 82 34.76 3.86 -9.59
C PRO A 82 33.23 3.71 -9.66
N ARG A 83 32.73 2.69 -10.38
CA ARG A 83 31.29 2.42 -10.51
C ARG A 83 30.73 1.88 -9.21
N VAL A 84 31.46 1.00 -8.53
CA VAL A 84 31.08 0.44 -7.24
C VAL A 84 31.04 1.55 -6.19
N LEU A 85 32.09 2.40 -6.13
CA LEU A 85 32.16 3.53 -5.22
C LEU A 85 31.00 4.50 -5.45
N GLN A 86 30.68 4.83 -6.70
CA GLN A 86 29.54 5.70 -7.02
C GLN A 86 28.20 5.08 -6.56
N THR A 87 28.03 3.77 -6.76
CA THR A 87 26.83 3.05 -6.33
C THR A 87 26.70 3.02 -4.80
N LEU A 88 27.81 2.76 -4.09
CA LEU A 88 27.84 2.76 -2.62
C LEU A 88 27.52 4.15 -2.05
N GLU A 89 28.08 5.21 -2.66
CA GLU A 89 27.81 6.58 -2.19
C GLU A 89 26.34 6.98 -2.47
N ALA A 90 25.77 6.60 -3.61
CA ALA A 90 24.34 6.80 -3.89
C ALA A 90 23.46 6.07 -2.86
N ALA A 91 23.73 4.79 -2.62
CA ALA A 91 22.99 3.98 -1.64
C ALA A 91 23.10 4.56 -0.21
N ARG A 92 24.29 5.03 0.18
CA ARG A 92 24.51 5.67 1.47
C ARG A 92 23.64 6.93 1.63
N ARG A 93 23.60 7.78 0.59
CA ARG A 93 22.77 9.00 0.61
C ARG A 93 21.30 8.68 0.71
N ASP A 94 20.82 7.70 -0.04
CA ASP A 94 19.43 7.25 0.00
C ASP A 94 19.06 6.74 1.41
N VAL A 95 19.88 5.87 1.99
CA VAL A 95 19.67 5.35 3.36
C VAL A 95 19.60 6.48 4.38
N LEU A 96 20.53 7.45 4.32
CA LEU A 96 20.54 8.57 5.26
C LEU A 96 19.33 9.49 5.08
N ALA A 97 18.93 9.77 3.83
CA ALA A 97 17.75 10.58 3.54
C ALA A 97 16.46 9.89 4.04
N HIS A 98 16.28 8.61 3.77
CA HIS A 98 15.14 7.85 4.26
C HIS A 98 15.11 7.78 5.79
N ALA A 99 16.22 7.47 6.44
CA ALA A 99 16.31 7.39 7.89
C ALA A 99 15.97 8.73 8.57
N TYR A 100 16.40 9.86 7.99
CA TYR A 100 16.04 11.18 8.49
C TYR A 100 14.53 11.43 8.39
N LEU A 101 13.94 11.18 7.23
CA LEU A 101 12.49 11.40 7.00
C LEU A 101 11.64 10.46 7.86
N GLU A 102 12.06 9.21 8.01
CA GLU A 102 11.41 8.24 8.90
C GLU A 102 11.42 8.71 10.35
N LYS A 103 12.57 9.20 10.83
CA LYS A 103 12.69 9.78 12.18
C LYS A 103 11.75 10.99 12.37
N GLN A 104 11.58 11.84 11.35
CA GLN A 104 10.60 12.93 11.42
C GLN A 104 9.16 12.38 11.48
N ALA A 105 8.84 11.36 10.68
CA ALA A 105 7.53 10.71 10.69
C ALA A 105 7.23 10.00 12.03
N GLU A 106 8.22 9.41 12.69
CA GLU A 106 8.07 8.75 13.99
C GLU A 106 7.73 9.72 15.12
N SER A 107 8.07 11.01 14.97
CA SER A 107 7.74 12.05 15.95
C SER A 107 6.24 12.38 16.02
N VAL A 108 5.44 11.85 15.09
CA VAL A 108 3.99 12.07 15.03
C VAL A 108 3.29 11.17 16.04
N SER A 109 2.50 11.79 16.93
CA SER A 109 1.69 11.05 17.91
C SER A 109 0.51 10.32 17.26
N THR A 110 0.05 9.27 17.93
CA THR A 110 -1.17 8.56 17.54
C THR A 110 -2.38 9.48 17.63
N PRO A 111 -3.36 9.35 16.71
CA PRO A 111 -4.59 10.14 16.77
C PRO A 111 -5.36 9.92 18.06
N THR A 112 -5.98 10.98 18.55
CA THR A 112 -6.85 10.97 19.72
C THR A 112 -8.23 10.40 19.37
N ALA A 113 -8.99 9.96 20.37
CA ALA A 113 -10.37 9.52 20.17
C ALA A 113 -11.25 10.64 19.57
N GLN A 114 -11.02 11.89 19.96
CA GLN A 114 -11.74 13.04 19.45
C GLN A 114 -11.46 13.28 17.94
N GLU A 115 -10.22 13.12 17.48
CA GLU A 115 -9.88 13.24 16.07
C GLU A 115 -10.51 12.12 15.23
N VAL A 116 -10.58 10.90 15.78
CA VAL A 116 -11.27 9.77 15.15
C VAL A 116 -12.76 10.05 14.99
N GLU A 117 -13.42 10.52 16.05
CA GLU A 117 -14.84 10.86 16.03
C GLU A 117 -15.15 12.03 15.09
N ALA A 118 -14.28 13.05 15.08
CA ALA A 118 -14.40 14.19 14.17
C ALA A 118 -14.28 13.74 12.69
N TYR A 119 -13.32 12.85 12.38
CA TYR A 119 -13.16 12.31 11.04
C TYR A 119 -14.36 11.44 10.62
N TYR A 120 -14.84 10.58 11.52
CA TYR A 120 -16.04 9.78 11.30
C TYR A 120 -17.25 10.65 10.97
N ALA A 121 -17.48 11.71 11.75
CA ALA A 121 -18.57 12.64 11.54
C ALA A 121 -18.43 13.47 10.25
N ALA A 122 -17.20 13.84 9.87
CA ALA A 122 -16.92 14.62 8.67
C ALA A 122 -17.05 13.81 7.37
N LYS A 123 -17.08 12.47 7.45
CA LYS A 123 -17.14 11.57 6.29
C LYS A 123 -18.31 10.58 6.37
N PRO A 124 -19.56 11.07 6.48
CA PRO A 124 -20.72 10.20 6.67
C PRO A 124 -20.89 9.18 5.53
N ALA A 125 -20.59 9.54 4.30
CA ALA A 125 -20.69 8.64 3.13
C ALA A 125 -19.76 7.44 3.18
N LEU A 126 -18.66 7.50 3.95
CA LEU A 126 -17.76 6.37 4.19
C LEU A 126 -18.16 5.50 5.38
N PHE A 127 -18.98 6.03 6.28
CA PHE A 127 -19.28 5.36 7.57
C PHE A 127 -20.77 5.28 7.86
N LYS A 128 -21.36 6.30 8.49
CA LYS A 128 -22.76 6.31 8.91
C LYS A 128 -23.73 6.08 7.77
N ASP A 129 -23.50 6.74 6.63
CA ASP A 129 -24.33 6.68 5.44
C ASP A 129 -23.66 5.85 4.32
N ARG A 130 -22.73 4.98 4.70
CA ARG A 130 -21.98 4.11 3.78
C ARG A 130 -22.93 3.25 2.98
N GLY A 131 -22.64 3.14 1.69
CA GLY A 131 -23.36 2.29 0.74
C GLY A 131 -22.45 1.32 0.02
N VAL A 132 -23.07 0.26 -0.49
CA VAL A 132 -22.51 -0.59 -1.55
C VAL A 132 -23.25 -0.23 -2.82
N TYR A 133 -22.50 0.17 -3.84
CA TYR A 133 -23.03 0.73 -5.09
C TYR A 133 -22.83 -0.25 -6.23
N THR A 134 -23.91 -0.57 -6.94
CA THR A 134 -23.84 -1.35 -8.18
C THR A 134 -24.00 -0.39 -9.35
N PHE A 135 -23.00 -0.35 -10.21
CA PHE A 135 -22.98 0.47 -11.42
C PHE A 135 -23.04 -0.38 -12.68
N GLN A 136 -23.56 0.20 -13.76
CA GLN A 136 -23.15 -0.15 -15.11
C GLN A 136 -22.03 0.80 -15.53
N GLU A 137 -20.84 0.23 -15.71
CA GLU A 137 -19.63 0.95 -16.11
C GLU A 137 -19.47 0.86 -17.63
N PHE A 138 -19.54 2.02 -18.29
CA PHE A 138 -19.29 2.15 -19.72
C PHE A 138 -17.89 2.71 -19.92
N SER A 139 -17.04 2.00 -20.64
CA SER A 139 -15.71 2.44 -21.03
C SER A 139 -15.68 2.72 -22.53
N MET A 140 -15.30 3.92 -22.91
CA MET A 140 -15.33 4.38 -24.30
C MET A 140 -13.94 4.91 -24.69
N PRO A 141 -13.28 4.38 -25.73
CA PRO A 141 -12.01 4.90 -26.25
C PRO A 141 -12.27 6.15 -27.13
N VAL A 142 -12.89 7.15 -26.53
CA VAL A 142 -13.23 8.41 -27.18
C VAL A 142 -12.27 9.47 -26.71
N PRO A 143 -11.63 10.24 -27.61
CA PRO A 143 -10.71 11.30 -27.21
C PRO A 143 -11.45 12.40 -26.43
N PRO A 144 -10.75 13.22 -25.62
CA PRO A 144 -11.38 14.24 -24.78
C PRO A 144 -12.30 15.21 -25.54
N GLN A 145 -12.02 15.46 -26.82
CA GLN A 145 -12.87 16.29 -27.69
C GLN A 145 -14.26 15.73 -27.91
N GLY A 146 -14.44 14.40 -27.78
CA GLY A 146 -15.74 13.74 -27.89
C GLY A 146 -16.58 13.75 -26.60
N ALA A 147 -16.05 14.31 -25.50
CA ALA A 147 -16.73 14.32 -24.21
C ALA A 147 -18.08 15.04 -24.28
N ALA A 148 -18.16 16.19 -24.96
CA ALA A 148 -19.41 16.95 -25.11
C ALA A 148 -20.52 16.15 -25.84
N GLN A 149 -20.15 15.34 -26.83
CA GLN A 149 -21.11 14.47 -27.53
C GLN A 149 -21.63 13.35 -26.60
N VAL A 150 -20.71 12.71 -25.86
CA VAL A 150 -21.10 11.66 -24.91
C VAL A 150 -21.96 12.22 -23.79
N GLU A 151 -21.63 13.41 -23.30
CA GLU A 151 -22.41 14.11 -22.27
C GLU A 151 -23.81 14.47 -22.76
N ALA A 152 -23.97 14.97 -23.99
CA ALA A 152 -25.27 15.25 -24.57
C ALA A 152 -26.12 13.99 -24.71
N ILE A 153 -25.53 12.86 -25.15
CA ILE A 153 -26.21 11.57 -25.20
C ILE A 153 -26.60 11.11 -23.79
N LEU A 154 -25.72 11.25 -22.80
CA LEU A 154 -26.00 10.86 -21.43
C LEU A 154 -27.15 11.66 -20.82
N GLN A 155 -27.20 12.96 -21.04
CA GLN A 155 -28.28 13.84 -20.58
C GLN A 155 -29.63 13.49 -21.21
N ALA A 156 -29.65 13.06 -22.47
CA ALA A 156 -30.86 12.65 -23.16
C ALA A 156 -31.36 11.25 -22.73
N ALA A 157 -30.45 10.37 -22.30
CA ALA A 157 -30.75 9.01 -21.91
C ALA A 157 -31.21 8.95 -20.44
N LYS A 158 -32.42 8.42 -20.22
CA LYS A 158 -33.00 8.27 -18.87
C LYS A 158 -32.61 6.96 -18.17
N THR A 159 -32.08 6.00 -18.93
CA THR A 159 -31.70 4.69 -18.42
C THR A 159 -30.36 4.25 -19.03
N PRO A 160 -29.60 3.37 -18.34
CA PRO A 160 -28.36 2.82 -18.91
C PRO A 160 -28.55 2.08 -20.23
N GLN A 161 -29.73 1.45 -20.44
CA GLN A 161 -30.09 0.79 -21.69
C GLN A 161 -30.27 1.80 -22.82
N ALA A 162 -31.05 2.87 -22.58
CA ALA A 162 -31.22 3.94 -23.54
C ALA A 162 -29.90 4.62 -23.90
N PHE A 163 -28.99 4.78 -22.94
CA PHE A 163 -27.66 5.27 -23.18
C PHE A 163 -26.84 4.36 -24.10
N ALA A 164 -26.87 3.04 -23.86
CA ALA A 164 -26.19 2.07 -24.70
C ALA A 164 -26.73 2.08 -26.15
N GLU A 165 -28.04 2.20 -26.33
CA GLU A 165 -28.69 2.29 -27.65
C GLU A 165 -28.29 3.57 -28.38
N ALA A 166 -28.28 4.70 -27.67
CA ALA A 166 -27.87 5.99 -28.24
C ALA A 166 -26.39 6.00 -28.64
N LEU A 167 -25.50 5.38 -27.85
CA LEU A 167 -24.09 5.21 -28.23
C LEU A 167 -23.92 4.37 -29.48
N LYS A 168 -24.70 3.27 -29.64
CA LYS A 168 -24.69 2.44 -30.85
C LYS A 168 -25.20 3.24 -32.05
N ALA A 169 -26.28 4.00 -31.89
CA ALA A 169 -26.82 4.85 -32.95
C ALA A 169 -25.83 5.93 -33.40
N ALA A 170 -25.03 6.46 -32.46
CA ALA A 170 -23.98 7.41 -32.75
C ALA A 170 -22.66 6.76 -33.26
N SER A 171 -22.65 5.42 -33.47
CA SER A 171 -21.46 4.66 -33.87
C SER A 171 -20.25 4.86 -32.94
N LEU A 172 -20.48 5.15 -31.65
CA LEU A 172 -19.44 5.28 -30.65
C LEU A 172 -19.10 3.90 -30.05
N PRO A 173 -17.84 3.46 -30.11
CA PRO A 173 -17.45 2.17 -29.52
C PRO A 173 -17.49 2.27 -27.98
N PHE A 174 -18.01 1.25 -27.33
CA PHE A 174 -18.04 1.15 -25.87
C PHE A 174 -18.02 -0.30 -25.41
N ASN A 175 -17.52 -0.50 -24.20
CA ASN A 175 -17.70 -1.71 -23.41
C ASN A 175 -18.58 -1.39 -22.21
N VAL A 176 -19.47 -2.31 -21.82
CA VAL A 176 -20.29 -2.17 -20.63
C VAL A 176 -20.13 -3.39 -19.73
N ARG A 177 -19.97 -3.15 -18.42
CA ARG A 177 -19.91 -4.22 -17.42
C ARG A 177 -20.60 -3.78 -16.13
N PRO A 178 -21.25 -4.71 -15.43
CA PRO A 178 -21.72 -4.45 -14.07
C PRO A 178 -20.53 -4.46 -13.11
N VAL A 179 -20.48 -3.50 -12.19
CA VAL A 179 -19.45 -3.40 -11.15
C VAL A 179 -20.13 -3.06 -9.84
N THR A 180 -19.80 -3.80 -8.78
CA THR A 180 -20.26 -3.50 -7.42
C THR A 180 -19.08 -3.09 -6.59
N ARG A 181 -19.15 -1.88 -5.97
CA ARG A 181 -18.09 -1.32 -5.14
C ARG A 181 -18.66 -0.76 -3.84
N PRO A 182 -18.08 -1.07 -2.69
CA PRO A 182 -18.38 -0.36 -1.47
C PRO A 182 -17.79 1.06 -1.51
N ALA A 183 -18.28 1.95 -0.64
CA ALA A 183 -17.89 3.36 -0.63
C ALA A 183 -16.36 3.59 -0.56
N GLU A 184 -15.64 2.78 0.19
CA GLU A 184 -14.18 2.87 0.36
C GLU A 184 -13.35 2.49 -0.87
N GLU A 185 -13.93 1.81 -1.85
CA GLU A 185 -13.29 1.48 -3.12
C GLU A 185 -13.55 2.53 -4.21
N LEU A 186 -14.36 3.53 -3.91
CA LEU A 186 -14.61 4.66 -4.79
C LEU A 186 -13.49 5.69 -4.68
N PRO A 187 -13.19 6.47 -5.74
CA PRO A 187 -12.27 7.59 -5.64
C PRO A 187 -12.73 8.55 -4.54
N PHE A 188 -11.84 8.84 -3.58
CA PHE A 188 -12.17 9.60 -2.37
C PHE A 188 -12.89 10.92 -2.63
N GLU A 189 -12.48 11.64 -3.67
CA GLU A 189 -13.07 12.92 -4.09
C GLU A 189 -14.50 12.78 -4.64
N MET A 190 -14.91 11.56 -5.00
CA MET A 190 -16.20 11.28 -5.62
C MET A 190 -17.19 10.60 -4.68
N VAL A 191 -16.73 10.10 -3.53
CA VAL A 191 -17.58 9.35 -2.60
C VAL A 191 -18.83 10.16 -2.23
N ASP A 192 -18.67 11.43 -1.86
CA ASP A 192 -19.79 12.28 -1.45
C ASP A 192 -20.76 12.55 -2.62
N LYS A 193 -20.24 12.74 -3.84
CA LYS A 193 -21.07 12.90 -5.05
C LYS A 193 -21.85 11.64 -5.37
N ILE A 194 -21.19 10.49 -5.30
CA ILE A 194 -21.82 9.18 -5.58
C ILE A 194 -22.85 8.84 -4.50
N ALA A 195 -22.57 9.15 -3.24
CA ALA A 195 -23.50 8.94 -2.14
C ALA A 195 -24.78 9.79 -2.27
N ALA A 196 -24.69 10.95 -2.90
CA ALA A 196 -25.82 11.84 -3.18
C ALA A 196 -26.61 11.45 -4.45
N MET A 197 -26.09 10.52 -5.28
CA MET A 197 -26.78 10.08 -6.50
C MET A 197 -28.01 9.23 -6.16
N SER A 198 -29.05 9.43 -6.96
CA SER A 198 -30.19 8.52 -7.03
C SER A 198 -29.96 7.39 -8.03
N GLU A 199 -30.63 6.27 -7.84
CA GLU A 199 -30.61 5.18 -8.82
C GLU A 199 -31.09 5.69 -10.19
N GLY A 200 -30.39 5.30 -11.25
CA GLY A 200 -30.59 5.81 -12.61
C GLY A 200 -29.73 7.01 -12.99
N GLN A 201 -29.12 7.70 -12.04
CA GLN A 201 -28.18 8.79 -12.35
C GLN A 201 -26.80 8.24 -12.77
N ALA A 202 -26.06 9.04 -13.54
CA ALA A 202 -24.76 8.66 -14.05
C ALA A 202 -23.74 9.79 -13.95
N LEU A 203 -22.46 9.42 -13.87
CA LEU A 203 -21.32 10.32 -13.86
C LEU A 203 -20.43 10.03 -15.07
N LEU A 204 -20.04 11.09 -15.78
CA LEU A 204 -19.04 11.05 -16.83
C LEU A 204 -17.67 11.39 -16.22
N LEU A 205 -16.70 10.52 -16.44
CA LEU A 205 -15.35 10.65 -15.90
C LEU A 205 -14.32 10.58 -17.04
N PRO A 206 -13.32 11.47 -17.05
CA PRO A 206 -12.17 11.29 -17.91
C PRO A 206 -11.33 10.10 -17.43
N GLN A 207 -10.83 9.31 -18.37
CA GLN A 207 -9.93 8.20 -18.11
C GLN A 207 -8.74 8.23 -19.06
N THR A 208 -7.62 7.65 -18.67
CA THR A 208 -6.47 7.49 -19.56
C THR A 208 -6.87 6.69 -20.80
N GLY A 209 -6.81 7.34 -21.97
CA GLY A 209 -7.19 6.75 -23.24
C GLY A 209 -8.70 6.82 -23.58
N GLY A 210 -9.51 7.58 -22.82
CA GLY A 210 -10.93 7.70 -23.17
C GLY A 210 -11.82 8.32 -22.10
N LEU A 211 -13.07 7.90 -22.12
CA LEU A 211 -14.11 8.34 -21.20
C LEU A 211 -14.74 7.12 -20.49
N GLN A 212 -15.15 7.33 -19.26
CA GLN A 212 -15.88 6.35 -18.46
C GLN A 212 -17.21 6.96 -18.00
N VAL A 213 -18.29 6.22 -18.10
CA VAL A 213 -19.57 6.57 -17.49
C VAL A 213 -19.93 5.53 -16.44
N LEU A 214 -20.20 5.99 -15.23
CA LEU A 214 -20.70 5.19 -14.12
C LEU A 214 -22.20 5.48 -13.95
N ALA A 215 -23.07 4.59 -14.38
CA ALA A 215 -24.50 4.69 -14.17
C ALA A 215 -24.89 3.89 -12.93
N LEU A 216 -25.41 4.56 -11.90
CA LEU A 216 -25.83 3.94 -10.65
C LEU A 216 -27.11 3.12 -10.87
N VAL A 217 -27.02 1.82 -10.71
CA VAL A 217 -28.16 0.90 -10.83
C VAL A 217 -28.83 0.65 -9.48
N LYS A 218 -28.00 0.45 -8.43
CA LYS A 218 -28.51 0.12 -7.10
C LYS A 218 -27.59 0.63 -6.02
N ARG A 219 -28.18 1.11 -4.94
CA ARG A 219 -27.48 1.42 -3.69
C ARG A 219 -28.03 0.55 -2.56
N VAL A 220 -27.17 -0.11 -1.81
CA VAL A 220 -27.52 -0.85 -0.60
C VAL A 220 -26.85 -0.17 0.58
N ALA A 221 -27.63 0.26 1.55
CA ALA A 221 -27.06 0.85 2.78
C ALA A 221 -26.29 -0.22 3.57
N ALA A 222 -25.09 0.10 3.98
CA ALA A 222 -24.21 -0.76 4.74
C ALA A 222 -23.40 0.08 5.76
N PRO A 223 -24.06 0.72 6.74
CA PRO A 223 -23.41 1.60 7.69
C PRO A 223 -22.38 0.85 8.53
N VAL A 224 -21.34 1.57 8.95
CA VAL A 224 -20.27 1.08 9.82
C VAL A 224 -20.24 1.97 11.05
N SER A 225 -20.26 1.40 12.26
CA SER A 225 -20.19 2.18 13.50
C SER A 225 -18.81 2.80 13.73
N VAL A 226 -18.72 3.79 14.60
CA VAL A 226 -17.44 4.43 14.93
C VAL A 226 -16.45 3.44 15.54
N GLU A 227 -16.92 2.47 16.34
CA GLU A 227 -16.09 1.44 16.97
C GLU A 227 -15.47 0.52 15.90
N GLN A 228 -16.26 0.13 14.91
CA GLN A 228 -15.80 -0.70 13.80
C GLN A 228 -14.84 0.05 12.87
N ALA A 229 -15.10 1.34 12.63
CA ALA A 229 -14.27 2.18 11.77
C ALA A 229 -12.98 2.66 12.44
N ARG A 230 -12.95 2.76 13.78
CA ARG A 230 -11.85 3.31 14.58
C ARG A 230 -10.46 2.83 14.13
N PRO A 231 -10.17 1.52 14.03
CA PRO A 231 -8.81 1.08 13.67
C PRO A 231 -8.38 1.51 12.26
N ALA A 232 -9.33 1.63 11.34
CA ALA A 232 -9.05 2.09 9.97
C ALA A 232 -8.81 3.61 9.94
N ILE A 233 -9.64 4.38 10.67
CA ILE A 233 -9.50 5.83 10.79
C ILE A 233 -8.18 6.19 11.48
N GLU A 234 -7.81 5.53 12.58
CA GLU A 234 -6.55 5.76 13.29
C GLU A 234 -5.34 5.55 12.37
N ARG A 235 -5.33 4.44 11.62
CA ARG A 235 -4.27 4.17 10.65
C ARG A 235 -4.20 5.23 9.55
N PHE A 236 -5.33 5.64 9.02
CA PHE A 236 -5.41 6.67 7.99
C PHE A 236 -4.92 8.02 8.50
N LEU A 237 -5.43 8.49 9.65
CA LEU A 237 -5.04 9.77 10.23
C LEU A 237 -3.55 9.80 10.61
N LEU A 238 -3.02 8.70 11.16
CA LEU A 238 -1.60 8.60 11.48
C LEU A 238 -0.74 8.64 10.22
N ALA A 239 -1.12 7.90 9.17
CA ALA A 239 -0.38 7.89 7.90
C ALA A 239 -0.41 9.27 7.23
N ASP A 240 -1.56 9.95 7.23
CA ASP A 240 -1.72 11.29 6.68
C ASP A 240 -0.93 12.34 7.48
N ALA A 241 -0.96 12.27 8.82
CA ALA A 241 -0.18 13.16 9.67
C ALA A 241 1.33 12.97 9.46
N LYS A 242 1.81 11.73 9.33
CA LYS A 242 3.21 11.42 8.99
C LYS A 242 3.60 11.99 7.64
N ARG A 243 2.77 11.81 6.63
CA ARG A 243 3.01 12.36 5.28
C ARG A 243 3.11 13.89 5.33
N ARG A 244 2.14 14.57 5.96
CA ARG A 244 2.15 16.04 6.11
C ARG A 244 3.36 16.53 6.90
N LYS A 245 3.81 15.80 7.92
CA LYS A 245 5.01 16.14 8.69
C LYS A 245 6.25 16.11 7.79
N VAL A 246 6.42 15.04 7.00
CA VAL A 246 7.54 14.90 6.06
C VAL A 246 7.50 15.98 4.97
N GLU A 247 6.34 16.25 4.40
CA GLU A 247 6.16 17.32 3.39
C GLU A 247 6.52 18.70 3.95
N ALA A 248 6.04 19.01 5.16
CA ALA A 248 6.35 20.27 5.84
C ALA A 248 7.84 20.40 6.14
N GLU A 249 8.48 19.32 6.60
CA GLU A 249 9.93 19.28 6.87
C GLU A 249 10.73 19.52 5.60
N MET A 250 10.40 18.82 4.50
CA MET A 250 11.09 19.01 3.21
C MET A 250 10.91 20.43 2.68
N LYS A 251 9.71 21.00 2.84
CA LYS A 251 9.47 22.40 2.47
C LYS A 251 10.32 23.37 3.30
N ALA A 252 10.42 23.14 4.61
CA ALA A 252 11.25 23.97 5.51
C ALA A 252 12.74 23.86 5.17
N LEU A 253 13.25 22.65 4.93
CA LEU A 253 14.63 22.41 4.52
C LEU A 253 14.95 23.12 3.20
N ARG A 254 14.05 23.03 2.21
CA ARG A 254 14.25 23.73 0.92
C ARG A 254 14.23 25.24 1.07
N ALA A 255 13.37 25.77 1.95
CA ALA A 255 13.28 27.22 2.19
C ALA A 255 14.52 27.78 2.90
N SER A 256 15.17 26.99 3.77
CA SER A 256 16.39 27.39 4.48
C SER A 256 17.67 27.12 3.69
N ALA A 257 17.63 26.29 2.65
CA ALA A 257 18.80 25.90 1.87
C ALA A 257 19.14 26.94 0.79
N THR A 258 20.43 27.15 0.56
CA THR A 258 20.89 27.90 -0.62
C THR A 258 21.01 26.95 -1.80
N ILE A 259 20.01 26.94 -2.69
CA ILE A 259 19.96 26.08 -3.87
C ILE A 259 20.36 26.90 -5.10
N LYS A 260 21.45 26.48 -5.78
CA LYS A 260 21.90 27.11 -7.03
C LYS A 260 21.88 26.07 -8.15
N TYR A 261 21.05 26.30 -9.13
CA TYR A 261 21.03 25.49 -10.35
C TYR A 261 22.16 25.92 -11.29
N VAL A 262 22.88 24.98 -11.88
CA VAL A 262 24.06 25.25 -12.71
C VAL A 262 24.04 24.40 -14.00
N GLY A 263 24.77 24.89 -15.02
CA GLY A 263 24.85 24.22 -16.31
C GLY A 263 23.51 24.12 -17.02
N ASN A 264 23.22 22.97 -17.57
CA ASN A 264 21.97 22.72 -18.31
C ASN A 264 20.70 22.72 -17.42
N PHE A 265 20.88 22.75 -16.10
CA PHE A 265 19.80 22.83 -15.11
C PHE A 265 19.64 24.23 -14.53
N ALA A 266 20.48 25.20 -14.96
CA ALA A 266 20.24 26.60 -14.61
C ALA A 266 18.93 27.02 -15.28
N GLU A 267 17.96 27.53 -14.49
CA GLU A 267 16.78 28.13 -15.09
C GLU A 267 17.24 29.23 -16.06
N PRO A 268 16.76 29.26 -17.32
CA PRO A 268 16.89 30.48 -18.13
C PRO A 268 16.28 31.58 -17.27
N ALA A 269 16.98 32.72 -17.12
CA ALA A 269 16.54 33.86 -16.32
C ALA A 269 15.10 34.25 -16.77
N ALA A 270 14.13 33.52 -16.30
CA ALA A 270 12.72 33.77 -16.51
C ALA A 270 12.36 34.94 -15.62
N SER A 271 12.00 36.01 -16.24
CA SER A 271 11.30 37.15 -15.70
C SER A 271 10.54 36.79 -14.44
N ALA A 272 10.78 37.50 -13.36
CA ALA A 272 10.03 37.39 -12.13
C ALA A 272 8.54 37.28 -12.46
N PRO A 273 7.81 36.29 -11.93
CA PRO A 273 6.38 36.24 -12.14
C PRO A 273 5.74 37.46 -11.49
N THR A 274 5.25 38.37 -12.32
CA THR A 274 4.22 39.33 -11.92
C THR A 274 3.10 38.51 -11.25
N PRO A 275 2.56 38.91 -10.10
CA PRO A 275 1.44 38.21 -9.48
C PRO A 275 0.19 38.41 -10.37
N SER A 276 -0.02 37.48 -11.27
CA SER A 276 -1.29 37.35 -11.97
C SER A 276 -2.20 36.52 -11.05
N THR A 277 -3.08 37.22 -10.38
CA THR A 277 -4.33 36.69 -9.87
C THR A 277 -5.13 36.17 -11.06
N THR A 278 -5.08 34.85 -11.31
CA THR A 278 -6.19 34.05 -11.86
C THR A 278 -5.68 32.63 -12.15
N ASP A 279 -6.45 31.66 -11.69
CA ASP A 279 -6.40 30.21 -12.00
C ASP A 279 -5.14 29.42 -11.62
N ALA A 280 -5.13 29.00 -10.37
CA ALA A 280 -4.30 27.90 -9.90
C ALA A 280 -4.93 26.57 -10.32
N THR A 281 -4.48 26.02 -11.43
CA THR A 281 -4.56 24.57 -11.66
C THR A 281 -3.54 23.91 -10.72
N PRO A 282 -3.94 23.02 -9.81
CA PRO A 282 -2.99 22.40 -8.91
C PRO A 282 -2.05 21.47 -9.69
N PRO A 283 -0.76 21.39 -9.30
CA PRO A 283 0.16 20.44 -9.88
C PRO A 283 -0.34 19.01 -9.64
N SER A 284 -0.18 18.16 -10.65
CA SER A 284 -0.55 16.74 -10.64
C SER A 284 -0.29 16.07 -9.32
N ALA A 285 -1.35 15.61 -8.69
CA ALA A 285 -1.35 14.94 -7.41
C ALA A 285 -0.43 13.72 -7.47
N ILE A 286 0.57 13.71 -6.58
CA ILE A 286 1.19 12.47 -6.11
C ILE A 286 0.02 11.62 -5.61
N THR A 287 -0.18 10.47 -6.25
CA THR A 287 -1.26 9.52 -5.98
C THR A 287 -1.38 9.32 -4.48
N ALA A 288 -2.48 9.77 -3.90
CA ALA A 288 -2.80 9.51 -2.51
C ALA A 288 -2.77 7.99 -2.29
N PRO A 289 -2.22 7.49 -1.17
CA PRO A 289 -2.30 6.08 -0.86
C PRO A 289 -3.77 5.67 -0.90
N ALA A 290 -4.06 4.59 -1.61
CA ALA A 290 -5.40 4.03 -1.72
C ALA A 290 -6.01 3.87 -0.32
N PRO A 291 -7.28 4.22 -0.11
CA PRO A 291 -7.94 4.00 1.17
C PRO A 291 -7.81 2.53 1.53
N LEU A 292 -7.37 2.27 2.77
CA LEU A 292 -7.17 0.92 3.28
C LEU A 292 -8.50 0.18 3.25
N PRO A 293 -8.53 -1.09 2.80
CA PRO A 293 -9.74 -1.90 2.85
C PRO A 293 -10.21 -2.03 4.31
N LEU A 294 -11.45 -1.64 4.57
CA LEU A 294 -12.12 -1.99 5.81
C LEU A 294 -12.27 -3.52 5.84
N PRO A 295 -12.20 -4.17 7.01
CA PRO A 295 -12.43 -5.60 7.09
C PRO A 295 -13.81 -5.94 6.46
N PRO A 296 -13.93 -7.05 5.73
CA PRO A 296 -15.21 -7.43 5.13
C PRO A 296 -16.25 -7.50 6.25
N ALA A 297 -17.38 -6.84 6.03
CA ALA A 297 -18.51 -6.93 6.93
C ALA A 297 -18.86 -8.42 7.08
N ILE A 298 -18.83 -8.90 8.33
CA ILE A 298 -19.30 -10.25 8.67
C ILE A 298 -20.73 -10.32 8.15
N ALA A 299 -20.95 -11.15 7.12
CA ALA A 299 -22.28 -11.39 6.60
C ALA A 299 -23.15 -11.87 7.76
N ALA A 300 -24.14 -11.08 8.13
CA ALA A 300 -25.15 -11.49 9.08
C ALA A 300 -25.81 -12.75 8.50
N SER A 301 -25.60 -13.89 9.16
CA SER A 301 -26.24 -15.15 8.84
C SER A 301 -27.73 -14.96 8.99
N GLY A 302 -28.43 -14.81 7.87
CA GLY A 302 -29.89 -14.89 7.82
C GLY A 302 -30.34 -16.32 8.12
N PRO A 303 -31.55 -16.53 8.63
CA PRO A 303 -32.03 -17.84 9.06
C PRO A 303 -32.15 -18.79 7.85
N THR A 304 -31.48 -19.93 7.93
CA THR A 304 -31.58 -21.06 7.02
C THR A 304 -33.00 -21.59 6.95
N ALA A 305 -33.61 -21.49 5.80
CA ALA A 305 -34.79 -22.29 5.48
C ALA A 305 -34.38 -23.73 5.13
N PRO A 306 -35.14 -24.77 5.49
CA PRO A 306 -34.77 -26.16 5.28
C PRO A 306 -34.80 -26.53 3.81
N ALA A 307 -33.68 -27.04 3.29
CA ALA A 307 -33.60 -27.60 1.96
C ALA A 307 -34.29 -28.96 1.93
N SER A 308 -35.28 -29.06 1.03
CA SER A 308 -35.95 -30.31 0.64
C SER A 308 -34.96 -31.22 -0.09
N ALA A 309 -35.07 -32.51 0.20
CA ALA A 309 -34.27 -33.60 -0.35
C ALA A 309 -34.40 -33.72 -1.87
N ALA A 310 -33.28 -33.89 -2.58
CA ALA A 310 -33.22 -34.53 -3.89
C ALA A 310 -32.05 -35.51 -3.90
N THR A 311 -32.46 -36.73 -4.14
CA THR A 311 -31.79 -38.02 -4.31
C THR A 311 -30.58 -38.06 -5.25
N GLY A 312 -29.55 -38.81 -4.79
CA GLY A 312 -28.79 -39.83 -5.52
C GLY A 312 -27.98 -39.42 -6.74
N LEU A 313 -26.64 -39.44 -6.58
CA LEU A 313 -25.71 -39.83 -7.64
C LEU A 313 -24.59 -40.68 -7.03
N ASP A 314 -24.44 -41.90 -7.59
CA ASP A 314 -23.61 -42.99 -7.15
C ASP A 314 -22.13 -42.71 -7.10
N ALA A 315 -21.52 -43.11 -5.98
CA ALA A 315 -20.06 -43.05 -5.72
C ALA A 315 -19.28 -44.16 -6.48
N GLU A 316 -19.88 -44.87 -7.41
CA GLU A 316 -19.26 -46.03 -8.11
C GLU A 316 -18.68 -45.70 -9.49
N ALA A 317 -18.90 -44.50 -10.02
CA ALA A 317 -18.43 -44.11 -11.34
C ALA A 317 -17.00 -43.51 -11.37
N LEU A 318 -16.37 -43.25 -10.23
CA LEU A 318 -15.05 -42.61 -10.13
C LEU A 318 -13.85 -43.56 -9.95
N SER A 319 -14.09 -44.89 -9.83
CA SER A 319 -13.01 -45.85 -9.60
C SER A 319 -12.50 -46.62 -10.84
N LYS A 320 -13.01 -46.35 -12.05
CA LYS A 320 -12.61 -47.05 -13.28
C LYS A 320 -11.73 -46.31 -14.29
N GLY A 321 -11.21 -45.13 -13.93
CA GLY A 321 -10.45 -44.27 -14.86
C GLY A 321 -8.93 -44.34 -14.78
N VAL A 322 -8.31 -45.11 -13.87
CA VAL A 322 -6.84 -45.16 -13.73
C VAL A 322 -6.31 -46.58 -13.82
N LYS A 323 -6.45 -47.20 -15.00
CA LYS A 323 -5.61 -48.32 -15.41
C LYS A 323 -5.41 -48.27 -16.92
N GLY A 324 -4.28 -47.75 -17.33
CA GLY A 324 -3.83 -47.81 -18.72
C GLY A 324 -2.94 -46.65 -19.13
N LEU A 325 -1.71 -46.57 -18.66
CA LEU A 325 -0.58 -46.04 -19.41
C LEU A 325 0.69 -46.60 -18.77
N LYS A 326 1.24 -47.55 -19.49
CA LYS A 326 2.63 -47.99 -19.31
C LYS A 326 3.56 -46.96 -19.89
#